data_788d5f352daf3e515ea1148da6473dbd
#
_entry.id   788d5f352daf3e515ea1148da6473dbd
#
_cell.length_a   1.000
_cell.length_b   1.000
_cell.length_c   1.000
_cell.angle_alpha   90.00
_cell.angle_beta   90.00
_cell.angle_gamma   90.00
#
_symmetry.space_group_name_H-M   'P 1'
#
loop_
_entity.id
_entity.type
_entity.pdbx_description
1 polymer ?
#
loop_
_entity_poly.entity_id
_entity_poly.type
_entity_poly.pdbx_seq_one_letter_code
_entity_poly.pdbx_strand_id
1 'polypeptide(L)'
;GVQTCALPILPTDIEVPEKVITAKNILDAQGATAVIDWVKNQESVLMTDTTFRDAHQSLLATRVRTQDFKAIAGLTDAALPELFSSEMWGGATFDVAYRFLTEDPWQRLRKIRQLMPNTLLQMLFRGSNAVGYQNYPDNVIEEFIKESARQGVDVFRIFDSLNWIPQMEKSIQVVRDTGKIAEAAICYTG
;
A
#
# COMPACT_ATOMS: atom_id res chain seq x y z
N GLY A 1 2.11 27.89 -29.64
CA GLY A 1 2.77 28.00 -28.36
C GLY A 1 2.59 26.70 -27.60
N VAL A 2 3.67 25.98 -27.32
CA VAL A 2 3.65 24.82 -26.43
C VAL A 2 3.38 25.39 -25.04
N GLN A 3 2.19 25.14 -24.52
CA GLN A 3 1.86 25.46 -23.13
C GLN A 3 2.66 24.47 -22.28
N THR A 4 3.80 24.91 -21.77
CA THR A 4 4.52 24.18 -20.73
C THR A 4 3.58 24.18 -19.52
N CYS A 5 2.96 23.01 -19.24
CA CYS A 5 2.33 22.79 -17.95
C CYS A 5 3.42 23.01 -16.89
N ALA A 6 3.35 24.13 -16.18
CA ALA A 6 4.16 24.29 -14.99
C ALA A 6 3.83 23.10 -14.07
N LEU A 7 4.85 22.37 -13.66
CA LEU A 7 4.68 21.37 -12.60
C LEU A 7 3.98 22.06 -11.42
N PRO A 8 3.03 21.40 -10.76
CA PRO A 8 2.41 21.97 -9.58
C PRO A 8 3.52 22.37 -8.63
N ILE A 9 3.50 23.63 -8.21
CA ILE A 9 4.43 24.14 -7.20
C ILE A 9 4.09 23.39 -5.92
N LEU A 10 4.97 22.50 -5.51
CA LEU A 10 4.82 21.86 -4.21
C LEU A 10 4.89 22.97 -3.14
N PRO A 11 3.98 22.96 -2.17
CA PRO A 11 4.06 23.91 -1.07
C PRO A 11 5.44 23.81 -0.40
N THR A 12 6.13 24.93 -0.28
CA THR A 12 7.45 24.98 0.38
C THR A 12 7.34 25.14 1.89
N ASP A 13 6.18 25.56 2.36
CA ASP A 13 5.92 25.93 3.76
C ASP A 13 4.88 24.98 4.39
N ILE A 14 5.16 23.69 4.35
CA ILE A 14 4.33 22.70 5.04
C ILE A 14 4.81 22.64 6.50
N GLU A 15 3.92 22.97 7.42
CA GLU A 15 4.14 22.68 8.83
C GLU A 15 4.21 21.16 9.00
N VAL A 16 5.36 20.67 9.41
CA VAL A 16 5.53 19.26 9.81
C VAL A 16 5.06 19.18 11.25
N PRO A 17 4.03 18.37 11.56
CA PRO A 17 3.52 18.20 12.91
C PRO A 17 4.61 17.74 13.89
N GLU A 18 4.42 17.99 15.18
CA GLU A 18 5.25 17.37 16.20
C GLU A 18 5.26 15.83 16.04
N LYS A 19 6.37 15.22 16.42
CA LYS A 19 6.57 13.77 16.29
C LYS A 19 5.50 13.02 17.08
N VAL A 20 4.60 12.35 16.39
CA VAL A 20 3.59 11.45 16.96
C VAL A 20 4.01 9.99 16.80
N ILE A 21 3.50 9.13 17.67
CA ILE A 21 3.66 7.67 17.50
C ILE A 21 2.71 7.22 16.41
N THR A 22 3.24 6.74 15.31
CA THR A 22 2.46 6.27 14.16
C THR A 22 2.08 4.79 14.30
N ALA A 23 1.08 4.34 13.56
CA ALA A 23 0.74 2.92 13.46
C ALA A 23 1.93 2.06 12.99
N LYS A 24 2.81 2.62 12.16
CA LYS A 24 4.06 1.97 11.73
C LYS A 24 5.03 1.77 12.90
N ASN A 25 5.17 2.77 13.76
CA ASN A 25 6.03 2.63 14.94
C ASN A 25 5.51 1.54 15.89
N ILE A 26 4.18 1.42 16.03
CA ILE A 26 3.57 0.35 16.85
C ILE A 26 3.84 -1.01 16.21
N LEU A 27 3.68 -1.14 14.90
CA LEU A 27 3.98 -2.39 14.18
C LEU A 27 5.43 -2.84 14.40
N ASP A 28 6.37 -1.92 14.23
CA ASP A 28 7.80 -2.23 14.32
C ASP A 28 8.24 -2.59 15.72
N ALA A 29 7.66 -1.95 16.74
CA ALA A 29 8.04 -2.16 18.13
C ALA A 29 7.30 -3.34 18.81
N GLN A 30 6.04 -3.59 18.45
CA GLN A 30 5.13 -4.46 19.19
C GLN A 30 4.40 -5.49 18.30
N GLY A 31 4.53 -5.40 16.99
CA GLY A 31 3.94 -6.33 16.03
C GLY A 31 2.49 -6.05 15.66
N ALA A 32 1.96 -6.90 14.76
CA ALA A 32 0.64 -6.70 14.15
C ALA A 32 -0.52 -6.72 15.15
N THR A 33 -0.46 -7.57 16.17
CA THR A 33 -1.51 -7.66 17.21
C THR A 33 -1.68 -6.34 17.95
N ALA A 34 -0.58 -5.67 18.30
CA ALA A 34 -0.63 -4.38 18.97
C ALA A 34 -1.27 -3.28 18.10
N VAL A 35 -1.01 -3.30 16.78
CA VAL A 35 -1.69 -2.38 15.85
C VAL A 35 -3.18 -2.67 15.79
N ILE A 36 -3.60 -3.94 15.74
CA ILE A 36 -5.01 -4.34 15.72
C ILE A 36 -5.73 -3.85 17.00
N ASP A 37 -5.10 -4.02 18.15
CA ASP A 37 -5.68 -3.58 19.43
C ASP A 37 -5.71 -2.04 19.50
N TRP A 38 -4.67 -1.38 19.00
CA TRP A 38 -4.66 0.08 18.88
C TRP A 38 -5.80 0.58 17.99
N VAL A 39 -6.02 -0.05 16.81
CA VAL A 39 -7.14 0.30 15.90
C VAL A 39 -8.50 0.14 16.58
N LYS A 40 -8.73 -0.96 17.34
CA LYS A 40 -10.00 -1.21 18.05
C LYS A 40 -10.30 -0.16 19.13
N ASN A 41 -9.26 0.46 19.67
CA ASN A 41 -9.38 1.45 20.76
C ASN A 41 -9.42 2.90 20.24
N GLN A 42 -9.44 3.12 18.92
CA GLN A 42 -9.57 4.46 18.36
C GLN A 42 -11.00 4.97 18.47
N GLU A 43 -11.14 6.21 18.91
CA GLU A 43 -12.43 6.91 18.95
C GLU A 43 -12.70 7.72 17.66
N SER A 44 -11.65 8.03 16.92
CA SER A 44 -11.72 8.75 15.64
C SER A 44 -11.56 7.82 14.44
N VAL A 45 -12.04 8.27 13.29
CA VAL A 45 -11.89 7.54 12.02
C VAL A 45 -10.43 7.57 11.58
N LEU A 46 -9.88 6.39 11.31
CA LEU A 46 -8.57 6.24 10.71
C LEU A 46 -8.67 6.34 9.18
N MET A 47 -7.72 7.04 8.58
CA MET A 47 -7.70 7.27 7.14
C MET A 47 -6.59 6.48 6.45
N THR A 48 -6.92 5.89 5.30
CA THR A 48 -5.95 5.33 4.36
C THR A 48 -5.88 6.24 3.13
N ASP A 49 -4.69 6.73 2.81
CA ASP A 49 -4.45 7.44 1.55
C ASP A 49 -4.29 6.45 0.39
N THR A 50 -4.97 6.70 -0.72
CA THR A 50 -4.90 5.87 -1.92
C THR A 50 -4.28 6.59 -3.12
N THR A 51 -3.69 7.75 -2.90
CA THR A 51 -3.08 8.59 -3.96
C THR A 51 -2.05 7.82 -4.76
N PHE A 52 -1.24 7.02 -4.10
CA PHE A 52 -0.15 6.26 -4.73
C PHE A 52 -0.60 4.98 -5.45
N ARG A 53 -1.88 4.57 -5.33
CA ARG A 53 -2.40 3.39 -6.00
C ARG A 53 -3.72 3.67 -6.72
N ASP A 54 -4.85 3.76 -6.03
CA ASP A 54 -6.17 3.78 -6.65
C ASP A 54 -6.47 5.09 -7.38
N ALA A 55 -6.10 6.21 -6.80
CA ALA A 55 -6.37 7.51 -7.42
C ALA A 55 -5.74 7.62 -8.81
N HIS A 56 -4.45 7.29 -8.96
CA HIS A 56 -3.83 7.34 -10.28
C HIS A 56 -4.21 6.17 -11.19
N GLN A 57 -4.62 5.03 -10.61
CA GLN A 57 -5.19 3.94 -11.37
C GLN A 57 -6.49 4.36 -12.05
N SER A 58 -7.39 4.98 -11.31
CA SER A 58 -8.71 5.39 -11.79
C SER A 58 -8.67 6.62 -12.69
N LEU A 59 -7.83 7.59 -12.38
CA LEU A 59 -7.81 8.89 -13.06
C LEU A 59 -6.77 8.98 -14.20
N LEU A 60 -5.68 8.24 -14.10
CA LEU A 60 -4.52 8.35 -14.98
C LEU A 60 -4.09 7.01 -15.59
N ALA A 61 -5.00 6.02 -15.61
CA ALA A 61 -4.74 4.68 -16.13
C ALA A 61 -3.46 4.04 -15.57
N THR A 62 -3.16 4.29 -14.29
CA THR A 62 -1.96 3.81 -13.58
C THR A 62 -0.64 4.31 -14.18
N ARG A 63 -0.64 5.44 -14.90
CA ARG A 63 0.53 5.92 -15.66
C ARG A 63 1.48 6.84 -14.87
N VAL A 64 1.26 7.09 -13.59
CA VAL A 64 2.20 7.86 -12.77
C VAL A 64 3.48 7.06 -12.55
N ARG A 65 4.62 7.69 -12.84
CA ARG A 65 5.94 7.04 -12.74
C ARG A 65 6.47 7.09 -11.32
N THR A 66 7.38 6.20 -11.01
CA THR A 66 8.07 6.19 -9.71
C THR A 66 8.77 7.51 -9.41
N GLN A 67 9.33 8.16 -10.42
CA GLN A 67 9.97 9.47 -10.26
C GLN A 67 9.00 10.55 -9.79
N ASP A 68 7.76 10.51 -10.26
CA ASP A 68 6.74 11.50 -9.88
C ASP A 68 6.30 11.27 -8.42
N PHE A 69 6.15 10.02 -7.99
CA PHE A 69 5.88 9.69 -6.58
C PHE A 69 7.00 10.10 -5.63
N LYS A 70 8.25 9.96 -6.05
CA LYS A 70 9.40 10.35 -5.22
C LYS A 70 9.36 11.83 -4.81
N ALA A 71 8.77 12.67 -5.64
CA ALA A 71 8.67 14.10 -5.35
C ALA A 71 7.78 14.43 -4.15
N ILE A 72 6.79 13.57 -3.85
CA ILE A 72 5.78 13.84 -2.82
C ILE A 72 5.78 12.83 -1.66
N ALA A 73 6.32 11.64 -1.85
CA ALA A 73 6.21 10.57 -0.86
C ALA A 73 6.78 10.94 0.52
N GLY A 74 8.00 11.50 0.55
CA GLY A 74 8.60 11.93 1.81
C GLY A 74 7.86 13.06 2.49
N LEU A 75 7.27 13.95 1.70
CA LEU A 75 6.45 15.04 2.19
C LEU A 75 5.14 14.52 2.80
N THR A 76 4.49 13.57 2.14
CA THR A 76 3.28 12.90 2.64
C THR A 76 3.56 12.23 3.99
N ASP A 77 4.65 11.48 4.10
CA ASP A 77 5.04 10.80 5.36
C ASP A 77 5.28 11.79 6.51
N ALA A 78 5.89 12.93 6.20
CA ALA A 78 6.20 13.94 7.21
C ALA A 78 4.98 14.78 7.61
N ALA A 79 4.15 15.17 6.63
CA ALA A 79 3.04 16.09 6.84
C ALA A 79 1.77 15.40 7.37
N LEU A 80 1.62 14.09 7.17
CA LEU A 80 0.42 13.33 7.53
C LEU A 80 0.75 12.14 8.46
N PRO A 81 1.34 12.37 9.64
CA PRO A 81 1.73 11.30 10.54
C PRO A 81 0.53 10.54 11.14
N GLU A 82 -0.67 11.10 11.05
CA GLU A 82 -1.92 10.49 11.53
C GLU A 82 -2.54 9.50 10.54
N LEU A 83 -2.01 9.40 9.32
CA LEU A 83 -2.49 8.38 8.38
C LEU A 83 -2.27 6.99 8.95
N PHE A 84 -3.34 6.19 8.92
CA PHE A 84 -3.21 4.77 9.25
C PHE A 84 -2.29 4.06 8.26
N SER A 85 -2.54 4.24 6.97
CA SER A 85 -1.73 3.64 5.91
C SER A 85 -1.75 4.45 4.62
N SER A 86 -0.77 4.21 3.76
CA SER A 86 -0.78 4.65 2.37
C SER A 86 -0.81 3.42 1.46
N GLU A 87 -1.90 3.25 0.71
CA GLU A 87 -2.03 2.19 -0.27
C GLU A 87 -1.30 2.60 -1.54
N MET A 88 -0.16 1.94 -1.79
CA MET A 88 0.74 2.34 -2.86
C MET A 88 1.02 1.24 -3.89
N TRP A 89 0.52 0.02 -3.67
CA TRP A 89 0.82 -1.11 -4.52
C TRP A 89 -0.39 -2.02 -4.72
N GLY A 90 -0.38 -2.80 -5.80
CA GLY A 90 -1.45 -3.72 -6.17
C GLY A 90 -1.27 -4.26 -7.58
N GLY A 91 -2.26 -4.99 -8.07
CA GLY A 91 -2.18 -5.67 -9.37
C GLY A 91 -1.89 -4.75 -10.54
N ALA A 92 -2.70 -3.70 -10.71
CA ALA A 92 -2.51 -2.76 -11.82
C ALA A 92 -1.20 -1.96 -11.69
N THR A 93 -0.84 -1.55 -10.49
CA THR A 93 0.44 -0.84 -10.25
C THR A 93 1.62 -1.72 -10.62
N PHE A 94 1.60 -2.99 -10.24
CA PHE A 94 2.63 -3.96 -10.58
C PHE A 94 2.71 -4.17 -12.10
N ASP A 95 1.59 -4.49 -12.73
CA ASP A 95 1.50 -4.82 -14.14
C ASP A 95 1.86 -3.63 -15.06
N VAL A 96 1.34 -2.44 -14.77
CA VAL A 96 1.58 -1.24 -15.59
C VAL A 96 3.02 -0.75 -15.45
N ALA A 97 3.60 -0.79 -14.26
CA ALA A 97 5.01 -0.44 -14.08
C ALA A 97 5.89 -1.29 -14.99
N TYR A 98 5.67 -2.59 -15.00
CA TYR A 98 6.43 -3.52 -15.81
C TYR A 98 6.14 -3.38 -17.32
N ARG A 99 4.84 -3.42 -17.72
CA ARG A 99 4.45 -3.52 -19.14
C ARG A 99 4.52 -2.20 -19.90
N PHE A 100 4.23 -1.09 -19.25
CA PHE A 100 4.02 0.18 -19.94
C PHE A 100 4.99 1.28 -19.54
N LEU A 101 5.49 1.26 -18.30
CA LEU A 101 6.40 2.29 -17.82
C LEU A 101 7.87 1.87 -17.91
N THR A 102 8.14 0.60 -18.23
CA THR A 102 9.49 0.03 -18.23
C THR A 102 10.19 0.24 -16.88
N GLU A 103 9.42 0.13 -15.80
CA GLU A 103 9.89 0.27 -14.42
C GLU A 103 9.80 -1.07 -13.69
N ASP A 104 10.77 -1.34 -12.81
CA ASP A 104 10.71 -2.46 -11.88
C ASP A 104 9.72 -2.14 -10.75
N PRO A 105 8.59 -2.87 -10.61
CA PRO A 105 7.61 -2.62 -9.57
C PRO A 105 8.16 -2.87 -8.15
N TRP A 106 9.13 -3.76 -8.00
CA TRP A 106 9.81 -4.01 -6.73
C TRP A 106 10.71 -2.84 -6.33
N GLN A 107 11.41 -2.26 -7.31
CA GLN A 107 12.20 -1.05 -7.07
C GLN A 107 11.30 0.12 -6.66
N ARG A 108 10.11 0.25 -7.27
CA ARG A 108 9.11 1.25 -6.86
C ARG A 108 8.75 1.07 -5.38
N LEU A 109 8.39 -0.14 -4.96
CA LEU A 109 8.05 -0.44 -3.57
C LEU A 109 9.18 -0.05 -2.61
N ARG A 110 10.40 -0.49 -2.90
CA ARG A 110 11.59 -0.16 -2.07
C ARG A 110 11.82 1.35 -1.97
N LYS A 111 11.66 2.07 -3.08
CA LYS A 111 11.85 3.53 -3.11
C LYS A 111 10.81 4.27 -2.27
N ILE A 112 9.55 3.89 -2.40
CA ILE A 112 8.47 4.47 -1.59
C ILE A 112 8.70 4.14 -0.11
N ARG A 113 9.04 2.89 0.23
CA ARG A 113 9.37 2.50 1.61
C ARG A 113 10.49 3.35 2.22
N GLN A 114 11.54 3.65 1.45
CA GLN A 114 12.63 4.51 1.90
C GLN A 114 12.20 5.95 2.20
N LEU A 115 11.23 6.46 1.44
CA LEU A 115 10.73 7.82 1.56
C LEU A 115 9.61 7.98 2.59
N MET A 116 8.92 6.90 2.93
CA MET A 116 7.80 6.88 3.87
C MET A 116 8.09 5.93 5.06
N PRO A 117 9.13 6.17 5.87
CA PRO A 117 9.52 5.26 6.94
C PRO A 117 8.52 5.17 8.09
N ASN A 118 7.67 6.19 8.27
CA ASN A 118 6.77 6.29 9.41
C ASN A 118 5.32 5.89 9.09
N THR A 119 4.99 5.65 7.83
CA THR A 119 3.63 5.29 7.39
C THR A 119 3.53 3.80 7.08
N LEU A 120 2.46 3.12 7.47
CA LEU A 120 2.19 1.76 7.02
C LEU A 120 1.97 1.76 5.50
N LEU A 121 2.74 0.96 4.76
CA LEU A 121 2.51 0.77 3.34
C LEU A 121 1.54 -0.39 3.11
N GLN A 122 0.51 -0.10 2.34
CA GLN A 122 -0.56 -1.04 2.05
C GLN A 122 -0.57 -1.44 0.57
N MET A 123 -0.96 -2.67 0.31
CA MET A 123 -1.26 -3.15 -1.03
C MET A 123 -2.64 -3.78 -1.13
N LEU A 124 -3.25 -3.68 -2.30
CA LEU A 124 -4.43 -4.45 -2.66
C LEU A 124 -4.02 -5.82 -3.20
N PHE A 125 -4.57 -6.88 -2.63
CA PHE A 125 -4.22 -8.27 -2.93
C PHE A 125 -5.45 -9.11 -3.27
N ARG A 126 -5.45 -9.77 -4.42
CA ARG A 126 -6.63 -10.48 -4.96
C ARG A 126 -6.64 -11.95 -4.58
N GLY A 127 -6.67 -12.28 -3.29
CA GLY A 127 -6.73 -13.67 -2.84
C GLY A 127 -5.70 -14.57 -3.57
N SER A 128 -6.13 -15.68 -4.13
CA SER A 128 -5.25 -16.60 -4.88
C SER A 128 -4.78 -16.07 -6.24
N ASN A 129 -5.27 -14.91 -6.69
CA ASN A 129 -4.78 -14.26 -7.91
C ASN A 129 -3.61 -13.31 -7.64
N ALA A 130 -3.27 -13.03 -6.38
CA ALA A 130 -2.22 -12.07 -6.01
C ALA A 130 -2.37 -10.72 -6.73
N VAL A 131 -1.44 -10.38 -7.60
CA VAL A 131 -1.47 -9.18 -8.48
C VAL A 131 -1.85 -9.53 -9.91
N GLY A 132 -2.16 -10.79 -10.21
CA GLY A 132 -2.45 -11.29 -11.55
C GLY A 132 -3.94 -11.37 -11.87
N TYR A 133 -4.25 -12.11 -12.95
CA TYR A 133 -5.60 -12.24 -13.51
C TYR A 133 -6.11 -13.70 -13.54
N GLN A 134 -5.37 -14.60 -12.93
CA GLN A 134 -5.71 -16.02 -12.78
C GLN A 134 -5.19 -16.54 -11.44
N ASN A 135 -5.70 -17.65 -10.99
CA ASN A 135 -5.23 -18.27 -9.76
C ASN A 135 -3.79 -18.77 -9.92
N TYR A 136 -2.98 -18.47 -8.93
CA TYR A 136 -1.63 -19.01 -8.81
C TYR A 136 -1.60 -20.18 -7.81
N PRO A 137 -0.66 -21.10 -7.96
CA PRO A 137 -0.42 -22.14 -6.94
C PRO A 137 -0.04 -21.52 -5.59
N ASP A 138 -0.36 -22.21 -4.51
CA ASP A 138 -0.14 -21.75 -3.14
C ASP A 138 1.32 -21.34 -2.85
N ASN A 139 2.28 -22.08 -3.40
CA ASN A 139 3.70 -21.76 -3.24
C ASN A 139 4.09 -20.41 -3.88
N VAL A 140 3.46 -20.07 -5.00
CA VAL A 140 3.68 -18.76 -5.66
C VAL A 140 3.06 -17.63 -4.81
N ILE A 141 1.85 -17.83 -4.29
CA ILE A 141 1.20 -16.88 -3.38
C ILE A 141 2.06 -16.66 -2.14
N GLU A 142 2.56 -17.75 -1.56
CA GLU A 142 3.39 -17.71 -0.35
C GLU A 142 4.68 -16.92 -0.57
N GLU A 143 5.43 -17.23 -1.61
CA GLU A 143 6.68 -16.54 -1.91
C GLU A 143 6.47 -15.07 -2.30
N PHE A 144 5.40 -14.76 -3.04
CA PHE A 144 5.06 -13.38 -3.40
C PHE A 144 4.73 -12.53 -2.16
N ILE A 145 3.95 -13.07 -1.22
CA ILE A 145 3.61 -12.37 0.04
C ILE A 145 4.85 -12.16 0.89
N LYS A 146 5.67 -13.21 1.10
CA LYS A 146 6.91 -13.12 1.87
C LYS A 146 7.84 -12.06 1.28
N GLU A 147 8.01 -12.06 -0.03
CA GLU A 147 8.86 -11.08 -0.71
C GLU A 147 8.27 -9.67 -0.59
N SER A 148 6.97 -9.48 -0.78
CA SER A 148 6.31 -8.19 -0.63
C SER A 148 6.49 -7.63 0.80
N ALA A 149 6.30 -8.47 1.82
CA ALA A 149 6.53 -8.10 3.21
C ALA A 149 7.98 -7.71 3.47
N ARG A 150 8.93 -8.47 2.94
CA ARG A 150 10.38 -8.20 3.04
C ARG A 150 10.77 -6.89 2.36
N GLN A 151 10.12 -6.54 1.25
CA GLN A 151 10.38 -5.32 0.47
C GLN A 151 9.70 -4.07 1.05
N GLY A 152 8.79 -4.23 2.03
CA GLY A 152 8.26 -3.09 2.78
C GLY A 152 6.75 -2.92 2.83
N VAL A 153 5.97 -3.89 2.34
CA VAL A 153 4.51 -3.90 2.55
C VAL A 153 4.22 -4.29 3.99
N ASP A 154 3.37 -3.51 4.66
CA ASP A 154 2.97 -3.71 6.04
C ASP A 154 1.52 -4.22 6.17
N VAL A 155 0.63 -3.78 5.27
CA VAL A 155 -0.78 -4.13 5.27
C VAL A 155 -1.16 -4.75 3.94
N PHE A 156 -1.72 -5.95 3.97
CA PHE A 156 -2.26 -6.64 2.80
C PHE A 156 -3.78 -6.59 2.87
N ARG A 157 -4.40 -5.74 2.03
CA ARG A 157 -5.86 -5.74 1.86
C ARG A 157 -6.23 -6.86 0.92
N ILE A 158 -6.70 -7.95 1.49
CA ILE A 158 -7.01 -9.20 0.79
C ILE A 158 -8.50 -9.25 0.53
N PHE A 159 -8.88 -9.44 -0.73
CA PHE A 159 -10.28 -9.58 -1.13
C PHE A 159 -10.45 -10.67 -2.20
N ASP A 160 -11.67 -11.16 -2.30
CA ASP A 160 -12.17 -11.91 -3.44
C ASP A 160 -13.43 -11.26 -3.98
N SER A 161 -13.54 -11.08 -5.28
CA SER A 161 -14.67 -10.36 -5.92
C SER A 161 -16.03 -11.04 -5.72
N LEU A 162 -16.04 -12.35 -5.43
CA LEU A 162 -17.22 -13.14 -5.12
C LEU A 162 -17.41 -13.35 -3.61
N ASN A 163 -16.56 -12.78 -2.79
CA ASN A 163 -16.52 -13.00 -1.33
C ASN A 163 -16.36 -14.46 -0.95
N TRP A 164 -15.68 -15.25 -1.79
CA TRP A 164 -15.43 -16.66 -1.51
C TRP A 164 -14.22 -16.82 -0.60
N ILE A 165 -14.47 -17.02 0.67
CA ILE A 165 -13.45 -17.05 1.73
C ILE A 165 -12.31 -18.03 1.45
N PRO A 166 -12.54 -19.26 0.94
CA PRO A 166 -11.43 -20.18 0.65
C PRO A 166 -10.36 -19.61 -0.31
N GLN A 167 -10.72 -18.69 -1.19
CA GLN A 167 -9.76 -18.01 -2.06
C GLN A 167 -8.82 -17.06 -1.28
N MET A 168 -9.19 -16.67 -0.08
CA MET A 168 -8.46 -15.70 0.74
C MET A 168 -7.65 -16.37 1.85
N GLU A 169 -8.04 -17.56 2.29
CA GLU A 169 -7.49 -18.23 3.49
C GLU A 169 -5.97 -18.40 3.44
N LYS A 170 -5.43 -18.93 2.33
CA LYS A 170 -3.99 -19.12 2.19
C LYS A 170 -3.23 -17.79 2.29
N SER A 171 -3.72 -16.75 1.62
CA SER A 171 -3.10 -15.43 1.64
C SER A 171 -3.14 -14.80 3.03
N ILE A 172 -4.27 -14.89 3.74
CA ILE A 172 -4.43 -14.39 5.11
C ILE A 172 -3.44 -15.09 6.05
N GLN A 173 -3.36 -16.43 5.96
CA GLN A 173 -2.44 -17.20 6.80
C GLN A 173 -1.00 -16.79 6.57
N VAL A 174 -0.55 -16.74 5.31
CA VAL A 174 0.84 -16.40 4.98
C VAL A 174 1.19 -14.98 5.43
N VAL A 175 0.29 -14.00 5.24
CA VAL A 175 0.53 -12.63 5.72
C VAL A 175 0.74 -12.62 7.24
N ARG A 176 -0.09 -13.33 8.00
CA ARG A 176 0.06 -13.46 9.46
C ARG A 176 1.40 -14.09 9.85
N ASP A 177 1.83 -15.11 9.13
CA ASP A 177 3.10 -15.79 9.35
C ASP A 177 4.31 -14.87 9.12
N THR A 178 4.17 -13.84 8.27
CA THR A 178 5.21 -12.81 8.08
C THR A 178 5.24 -11.76 9.20
N GLY A 179 4.31 -11.78 10.14
CA GLY A 179 4.16 -10.74 11.17
C GLY A 179 3.55 -9.43 10.66
N LYS A 180 3.03 -9.43 9.43
CA LYS A 180 2.36 -8.28 8.80
C LYS A 180 0.85 -8.31 9.04
N ILE A 181 0.16 -7.25 8.63
CA ILE A 181 -1.28 -7.07 8.87
C ILE A 181 -2.07 -7.62 7.68
N ALA A 182 -2.93 -8.61 7.94
CA ALA A 182 -3.92 -9.09 6.99
C ALA A 182 -5.23 -8.33 7.20
N GLU A 183 -5.61 -7.50 6.25
CA GLU A 183 -6.90 -6.80 6.21
C GLU A 183 -7.82 -7.53 5.24
N ALA A 184 -8.63 -8.46 5.76
CA ALA A 184 -9.60 -9.20 4.95
C ALA A 184 -10.81 -8.30 4.65
N ALA A 185 -11.09 -8.09 3.37
CA ALA A 185 -12.13 -7.20 2.89
C ALA A 185 -13.29 -7.96 2.25
N ILE A 186 -14.51 -7.53 2.54
CA ILE A 186 -15.73 -8.01 1.90
C ILE A 186 -16.16 -6.99 0.86
N CYS A 187 -16.36 -7.45 -0.38
CA CYS A 187 -16.91 -6.63 -1.46
C CYS A 187 -18.41 -6.50 -1.25
N TYR A 188 -18.89 -5.29 -1.04
CA TYR A 188 -20.29 -4.98 -0.87
C TYR A 188 -20.76 -3.97 -1.92
N THR A 189 -21.90 -4.27 -2.53
CA THR A 189 -22.63 -3.34 -3.43
C THR A 189 -24.05 -3.20 -2.91
N GLY A 190 -24.46 -1.98 -2.61
CA GLY A 190 -25.83 -1.64 -2.23
C GLY A 190 -26.70 -1.30 -3.42
#